data_328dd6306413cb6a8216a27d60206cc9
#
_entry.id   328dd6306413cb6a8216a27d60206cc9
#
_cell.length_a   1.000
_cell.length_b   1.000
_cell.length_c   1.000
_cell.angle_alpha   90.00
_cell.angle_beta   90.00
_cell.angle_gamma   90.00
#
_symmetry.space_group_name_H-M   'P 1'
#
loop_
_entity.id
_entity.type
_entity.pdbx_description
1 polymer ?
#
loop_
_entity_poly.entity_id
_entity_poly.type
_entity_poly.pdbx_seq_one_letter_code
_entity_poly.pdbx_strand_id
1 'polypeptide(L)'
;MTSLLAFSDTSILGIELTFVLKLLVTLYSAALFMQSGLDKVFDWKGNRDFINGMFEKTILKPFVPLLMPSITILEVLAGLLSLAGAVMLIFKAQDMLAIYGLLLGALSILLLFFGMRIAKDYGGAAGITPYFVFFVIALALFA
;
A
#
# COMPACT_ATOMS: atom_id res chain seq x y z
N MET A 1 23.77 -11.82 -5.46
CA MET A 1 23.41 -10.39 -5.35
C MET A 1 23.42 -10.02 -3.89
N THR A 2 24.32 -9.16 -3.47
CA THR A 2 24.38 -8.68 -2.08
C THR A 2 23.13 -7.85 -1.81
N SER A 3 22.32 -8.29 -0.86
CA SER A 3 21.18 -7.49 -0.36
C SER A 3 21.71 -6.13 0.10
N LEU A 4 21.07 -5.05 -0.37
CA LEU A 4 21.38 -3.67 0.05
C LEU A 4 21.32 -3.48 1.58
N LEU A 5 20.66 -4.39 2.28
CA LEU A 5 20.38 -4.32 3.70
C LEU A 5 20.99 -5.54 4.45
N ALA A 6 22.13 -5.99 4.14
CA ALA A 6 23.00 -7.01 4.81
C ALA A 6 22.46 -7.66 6.13
N PHE A 7 21.16 -7.98 6.19
CA PHE A 7 20.54 -8.67 7.34
C PHE A 7 20.56 -10.19 7.21
N SER A 8 21.14 -10.71 6.12
CA SER A 8 21.07 -12.14 5.77
C SER A 8 21.66 -13.07 6.80
N ASP A 9 22.61 -12.59 7.59
CA ASP A 9 23.34 -13.43 8.56
C ASP A 9 22.87 -13.26 10.01
N THR A 10 21.86 -12.38 10.22
CA THR A 10 21.33 -12.14 11.56
C THR A 10 20.11 -13.02 11.81
N SER A 11 20.14 -13.81 12.87
CA SER A 11 19.00 -14.63 13.29
C SER A 11 18.56 -14.28 14.71
N ILE A 12 17.25 -14.33 14.94
CA ILE A 12 16.62 -14.15 16.25
C ILE A 12 15.84 -15.43 16.55
N LEU A 13 16.19 -16.13 17.64
CA LEU A 13 15.54 -17.39 18.03
C LEU A 13 15.55 -18.45 16.90
N GLY A 14 16.60 -18.47 16.07
CA GLY A 14 16.74 -19.41 14.96
C GLY A 14 15.98 -19.03 13.68
N ILE A 15 15.38 -17.83 13.64
CA ILE A 15 14.66 -17.30 12.46
C ILE A 15 15.47 -16.15 11.87
N GLU A 16 15.66 -16.17 10.55
CA GLU A 16 16.37 -15.09 9.86
C GLU A 16 15.66 -13.74 10.04
N LEU A 17 16.40 -12.71 10.41
CA LEU A 17 15.86 -11.36 10.58
C LEU A 17 15.19 -10.86 9.30
N THR A 18 15.76 -11.17 8.14
CA THR A 18 15.17 -10.78 6.85
C THR A 18 13.77 -11.35 6.67
N PHE A 19 13.56 -12.62 7.05
CA PHE A 19 12.22 -13.23 7.02
C PHE A 19 11.25 -12.50 7.93
N VAL A 20 11.65 -12.18 9.16
CA VAL A 20 10.81 -11.46 10.11
C VAL A 20 10.43 -10.09 9.56
N LEU A 21 11.38 -9.35 9.00
CA LEU A 21 11.12 -8.03 8.41
C LEU A 21 10.19 -8.11 7.21
N LYS A 22 10.41 -9.08 6.30
CA LYS A 22 9.51 -9.32 5.17
C LYS A 22 8.08 -9.59 5.62
N LEU A 23 7.91 -10.43 6.64
CA LEU A 23 6.60 -10.74 7.18
C LEU A 23 5.93 -9.52 7.82
N LEU A 24 6.68 -8.75 8.62
CA LEU A 24 6.15 -7.56 9.29
C LEU A 24 5.69 -6.49 8.28
N VAL A 25 6.49 -6.19 7.26
CA VAL A 25 6.10 -5.18 6.25
C VAL A 25 4.91 -5.65 5.42
N THR A 26 4.82 -6.95 5.15
CA THR A 26 3.71 -7.52 4.38
C THR A 26 2.41 -7.48 5.20
N LEU A 27 2.46 -7.82 6.49
CA LEU A 27 1.33 -7.71 7.41
C LEU A 27 0.87 -6.26 7.59
N TYR A 28 1.80 -5.32 7.69
CA TYR A 28 1.48 -3.90 7.76
C TYR A 28 0.71 -3.44 6.51
N SER A 29 1.20 -3.81 5.34
CA SER A 29 0.53 -3.52 4.07
C SER A 29 -0.87 -4.13 4.01
N ALA A 30 -1.02 -5.39 4.44
CA ALA A 30 -2.31 -6.06 4.51
C ALA A 30 -3.29 -5.31 5.41
N ALA A 31 -2.89 -4.95 6.62
CA ALA A 31 -3.73 -4.21 7.56
C ALA A 31 -4.13 -2.84 7.01
N LEU A 32 -3.18 -2.09 6.46
CA LEU A 32 -3.41 -0.75 5.92
C LEU A 32 -4.44 -0.78 4.78
N PHE A 33 -4.22 -1.64 3.79
CA PHE A 33 -5.06 -1.64 2.58
C PHE A 33 -6.36 -2.42 2.74
N MET A 34 -6.40 -3.45 3.58
CA MET A 34 -7.68 -4.09 3.91
C MET A 34 -8.60 -3.09 4.60
N GLN A 35 -8.12 -2.33 5.57
CA GLN A 35 -8.91 -1.30 6.22
C GLN A 35 -9.32 -0.21 5.23
N SER A 36 -8.37 0.38 4.51
CA SER A 36 -8.63 1.49 3.59
C SER A 36 -9.58 1.10 2.46
N GLY A 37 -9.40 -0.08 1.87
CA GLY A 37 -10.27 -0.59 0.83
C GLY A 37 -11.68 -0.92 1.34
N LEU A 38 -11.78 -1.60 2.47
CA LEU A 38 -13.08 -1.96 3.06
C LEU A 38 -13.86 -0.73 3.53
N ASP A 39 -13.19 0.27 4.10
CA ASP A 39 -13.84 1.54 4.47
C ASP A 39 -14.52 2.18 3.26
N LYS A 40 -13.87 2.17 2.10
CA LYS A 40 -14.46 2.71 0.86
C LYS A 40 -15.62 1.86 0.37
N VAL A 41 -15.55 0.54 0.49
CA VAL A 41 -16.64 -0.36 0.09
C VAL A 41 -17.86 -0.19 0.99
N PHE A 42 -17.65 -0.13 2.32
CA PHE A 42 -18.75 -0.05 3.29
C PHE A 42 -19.34 1.35 3.43
N ASP A 43 -18.55 2.40 3.26
CA ASP A 43 -18.99 3.79 3.27
C ASP A 43 -18.70 4.47 1.92
N TRP A 44 -19.21 3.88 0.86
CA TRP A 44 -19.00 4.37 -0.51
C TRP A 44 -19.48 5.81 -0.67
N LYS A 45 -20.66 6.11 -0.16
CA LYS A 45 -21.25 7.44 -0.28
C LYS A 45 -20.41 8.49 0.43
N GLY A 46 -20.03 8.25 1.69
CA GLY A 46 -19.23 9.21 2.47
C GLY A 46 -17.87 9.47 1.84
N ASN A 47 -17.19 8.40 1.39
CA ASN A 47 -15.91 8.54 0.70
C ASN A 47 -16.04 9.25 -0.64
N ARG A 48 -17.09 8.95 -1.42
CA ARG A 48 -17.36 9.62 -2.69
C ARG A 48 -17.63 11.12 -2.49
N ASP A 49 -18.43 11.46 -1.50
CA ASP A 49 -18.78 12.87 -1.21
C ASP A 49 -17.53 13.64 -0.76
N PHE A 50 -16.67 13.02 0.04
CA PHE A 50 -15.38 13.60 0.43
C PHE A 50 -14.46 13.85 -0.78
N ILE A 51 -14.32 12.87 -1.66
CA ILE A 51 -13.47 12.99 -2.86
C ILE A 51 -14.05 14.00 -3.86
N ASN A 52 -15.38 14.03 -4.04
CA ASN A 52 -16.04 15.04 -4.87
C ASN A 52 -15.76 16.44 -4.33
N GLY A 53 -15.83 16.65 -3.03
CA GLY A 53 -15.50 17.93 -2.38
C GLY A 53 -14.03 18.31 -2.60
N MET A 54 -13.12 17.35 -2.45
CA MET A 54 -11.68 17.56 -2.65
C MET A 54 -11.37 18.03 -4.08
N PHE A 55 -12.01 17.43 -5.09
CA PHE A 55 -11.73 17.70 -6.51
C PHE A 55 -12.69 18.71 -7.14
N GLU A 56 -13.60 19.34 -6.37
CA GLU A 56 -14.66 20.21 -6.89
C GLU A 56 -14.16 21.32 -7.82
N LYS A 57 -13.00 21.90 -7.49
CA LYS A 57 -12.39 23.02 -8.24
C LYS A 57 -11.18 22.57 -9.08
N THR A 58 -11.09 21.29 -9.40
CA THR A 58 -9.96 20.73 -10.14
C THR A 58 -10.39 20.13 -11.47
N ILE A 59 -9.39 19.86 -12.33
CA ILE A 59 -9.59 19.15 -13.60
C ILE A 59 -10.05 17.69 -13.41
N LEU A 60 -9.88 17.13 -12.21
CA LEU A 60 -10.26 15.75 -11.90
C LEU A 60 -11.73 15.59 -11.52
N LYS A 61 -12.46 16.67 -11.27
CA LYS A 61 -13.89 16.60 -10.89
C LYS A 61 -14.72 15.67 -11.78
N PRO A 62 -14.68 15.80 -13.14
CA PRO A 62 -15.49 14.94 -14.00
C PRO A 62 -15.04 13.48 -14.01
N PHE A 63 -13.83 13.18 -13.53
CA PHE A 63 -13.26 11.83 -13.52
C PHE A 63 -13.49 11.08 -12.21
N VAL A 64 -14.02 11.73 -11.17
CA VAL A 64 -14.25 11.09 -9.86
C VAL A 64 -15.06 9.79 -9.96
N PRO A 65 -16.12 9.67 -10.79
CA PRO A 65 -16.84 8.41 -10.97
C PRO A 65 -15.99 7.25 -11.48
N LEU A 66 -14.89 7.55 -12.17
CA LEU A 66 -13.91 6.57 -12.65
C LEU A 66 -12.77 6.36 -11.63
N LEU A 67 -12.27 7.43 -11.05
CA LEU A 67 -11.13 7.40 -10.11
C LEU A 67 -11.47 6.66 -8.82
N MET A 68 -12.67 6.90 -8.27
CA MET A 68 -13.08 6.31 -7.00
C MET A 68 -13.13 4.76 -7.05
N PRO A 69 -13.81 4.13 -8.02
CA PRO A 69 -13.76 2.67 -8.14
C PRO A 69 -12.35 2.15 -8.40
N SER A 70 -11.58 2.85 -9.23
CA SER A 70 -10.22 2.42 -9.60
C SER A 70 -9.30 2.34 -8.39
N ILE A 71 -9.27 3.40 -7.57
CA ILE A 71 -8.43 3.40 -6.37
C ILE A 71 -8.92 2.37 -5.34
N THR A 72 -10.23 2.20 -5.20
CA THR A 72 -10.82 1.21 -4.30
C THR A 72 -10.39 -0.21 -4.69
N ILE A 73 -10.46 -0.55 -5.98
CA ILE A 73 -10.01 -1.85 -6.49
C ILE A 73 -8.52 -2.06 -6.21
N LEU A 74 -7.69 -1.05 -6.49
CA LEU A 74 -6.25 -1.14 -6.24
C LEU A 74 -5.95 -1.39 -4.75
N GLU A 75 -6.61 -0.67 -3.86
CA GLU A 75 -6.41 -0.84 -2.41
C GLU A 75 -6.89 -2.21 -1.92
N VAL A 76 -8.07 -2.66 -2.34
CA VAL A 76 -8.57 -3.98 -1.97
C VAL A 76 -7.64 -5.08 -2.48
N LEU A 77 -7.18 -4.99 -3.73
CA LEU A 77 -6.23 -5.95 -4.29
C LEU A 77 -4.88 -5.90 -3.58
N ALA A 78 -4.37 -4.71 -3.26
CA ALA A 78 -3.13 -4.57 -2.49
C ALA A 78 -3.25 -5.26 -1.13
N GLY A 79 -4.37 -5.05 -0.44
CA GLY A 79 -4.64 -5.67 0.86
C GLY A 79 -4.75 -7.20 0.77
N LEU A 80 -5.52 -7.71 -0.19
CA LEU A 80 -5.71 -9.16 -0.39
C LEU A 80 -4.41 -9.84 -0.81
N LEU A 81 -3.64 -9.26 -1.73
CA LEU A 81 -2.36 -9.83 -2.17
C LEU A 81 -1.32 -9.77 -1.04
N SER A 82 -1.31 -8.72 -0.23
CA SER A 82 -0.43 -8.65 0.93
C SER A 82 -0.81 -9.69 1.97
N LEU A 83 -2.09 -9.89 2.25
CA LEU A 83 -2.55 -10.92 3.18
C LEU A 83 -2.19 -12.33 2.67
N ALA A 84 -2.50 -12.63 1.42
CA ALA A 84 -2.12 -13.90 0.80
C ALA A 84 -0.59 -14.05 0.77
N GLY A 85 0.14 -12.97 0.51
CA GLY A 85 1.61 -12.94 0.53
C GLY A 85 2.17 -13.28 1.89
N ALA A 86 1.61 -12.75 2.98
CA ALA A 86 2.02 -13.10 4.33
C ALA A 86 1.81 -14.60 4.62
N VAL A 87 0.67 -15.16 4.22
CA VAL A 87 0.40 -16.60 4.35
C VAL A 87 1.41 -17.41 3.57
N MET A 88 1.72 -17.04 2.33
CA MET A 88 2.69 -17.75 1.49
C MET A 88 4.11 -17.64 2.03
N LEU A 89 4.49 -16.51 2.64
CA LEU A 89 5.78 -16.38 3.33
C LEU A 89 5.90 -17.37 4.50
N ILE A 90 4.84 -17.52 5.30
CA ILE A 90 4.84 -18.39 6.46
C ILE A 90 4.89 -19.87 6.05
N PHE A 91 4.06 -20.30 5.11
CA PHE A 91 3.84 -21.72 4.80
C PHE A 91 4.70 -22.24 3.65
N LYS A 92 5.09 -21.39 2.70
CA LYS A 92 5.75 -21.81 1.46
C LYS A 92 7.07 -21.08 1.18
N ALA A 93 7.46 -20.13 2.03
CA ALA A 93 8.65 -19.28 1.82
C ALA A 93 8.67 -18.63 0.41
N GLN A 94 7.49 -18.25 -0.12
CA GLN A 94 7.37 -17.62 -1.43
C GLN A 94 7.12 -16.13 -1.28
N ASP A 95 7.87 -15.32 -2.04
CA ASP A 95 7.87 -13.86 -1.95
C ASP A 95 6.91 -13.17 -2.93
N MET A 96 6.51 -13.84 -4.01
CA MET A 96 5.86 -13.18 -5.16
C MET A 96 4.57 -12.45 -4.82
N LEU A 97 3.66 -13.07 -4.06
CA LEU A 97 2.39 -12.42 -3.69
C LEU A 97 2.60 -11.22 -2.78
N ALA A 98 3.57 -11.32 -1.85
CA ALA A 98 3.94 -10.19 -0.99
C ALA A 98 4.49 -9.03 -1.83
N ILE A 99 5.37 -9.30 -2.79
CA ILE A 99 5.92 -8.30 -3.70
C ILE A 99 4.79 -7.61 -4.49
N TYR A 100 3.88 -8.37 -5.08
CA TYR A 100 2.76 -7.79 -5.82
C TYR A 100 1.85 -6.95 -4.93
N GLY A 101 1.55 -7.40 -3.71
CA GLY A 101 0.79 -6.63 -2.74
C GLY A 101 1.46 -5.30 -2.40
N LEU A 102 2.76 -5.32 -2.12
CA LEU A 102 3.55 -4.13 -1.81
C LEU A 102 3.67 -3.19 -3.02
N LEU A 103 3.82 -3.73 -4.24
CA LEU A 103 3.86 -2.90 -5.46
C LEU A 103 2.54 -2.19 -5.71
N LEU A 104 1.41 -2.91 -5.58
CA LEU A 104 0.09 -2.28 -5.70
C LEU A 104 -0.15 -1.25 -4.59
N GLY A 105 0.35 -1.53 -3.39
CA GLY A 105 0.31 -0.58 -2.28
C GLY A 105 1.09 0.70 -2.60
N ALA A 106 2.32 0.57 -3.07
CA ALA A 106 3.13 1.72 -3.48
C ALA A 106 2.45 2.52 -4.58
N LEU A 107 1.87 1.84 -5.59
CA LEU A 107 1.13 2.48 -6.67
C LEU A 107 -0.10 3.22 -6.15
N SER A 108 -0.86 2.61 -5.24
CA SER A 108 -2.04 3.23 -4.63
C SER A 108 -1.68 4.53 -3.89
N ILE A 109 -0.62 4.49 -3.07
CA ILE A 109 -0.13 5.68 -2.36
C ILE A 109 0.34 6.76 -3.34
N LEU A 110 1.04 6.37 -4.40
CA LEU A 110 1.51 7.31 -5.42
C LEU A 110 0.34 8.02 -6.12
N LEU A 111 -0.71 7.29 -6.48
CA LEU A 111 -1.90 7.85 -7.13
C LEU A 111 -2.66 8.77 -6.18
N LEU A 112 -2.81 8.39 -4.91
CA LEU A 112 -3.41 9.25 -3.88
C LEU A 112 -2.59 10.53 -3.68
N PHE A 113 -1.27 10.42 -3.63
CA PHE A 113 -0.38 11.57 -3.54
C PHE A 113 -0.59 12.53 -4.70
N PHE A 114 -0.61 12.05 -5.93
CA PHE A 114 -0.87 12.90 -7.09
C PHE A 114 -2.25 13.56 -7.02
N GLY A 115 -3.28 12.83 -6.62
CA GLY A 115 -4.61 13.40 -6.43
C GLY A 115 -4.61 14.55 -5.42
N MET A 116 -3.97 14.36 -4.28
CA MET A 116 -3.84 15.41 -3.25
C MET A 116 -3.04 16.62 -3.76
N ARG A 117 -1.98 16.39 -4.56
CA ARG A 117 -1.21 17.49 -5.17
C ARG A 117 -2.05 18.29 -6.16
N ILE A 118 -2.85 17.64 -6.98
CA ILE A 118 -3.77 18.31 -7.92
C ILE A 118 -4.85 19.09 -7.16
N ALA A 119 -5.37 18.53 -6.07
CA ALA A 119 -6.33 19.20 -5.20
C ALA A 119 -5.72 20.34 -4.37
N LYS A 120 -4.40 20.52 -4.41
CA LYS A 120 -3.63 21.46 -3.57
C LYS A 120 -3.78 21.16 -2.07
N ASP A 121 -4.10 19.94 -1.73
CA ASP A 121 -4.04 19.42 -0.36
C ASP A 121 -2.61 19.00 -0.02
N TYR A 122 -1.74 19.98 0.20
CA TYR A 122 -0.33 19.73 0.46
C TYR A 122 -0.09 19.10 1.82
N GLY A 123 -0.95 19.39 2.80
CA GLY A 123 -0.91 18.75 4.11
C GLY A 123 -1.21 17.26 4.02
N GLY A 124 -2.26 16.88 3.30
CA GLY A 124 -2.60 15.49 3.03
C GLY A 124 -1.50 14.78 2.26
N ALA A 125 -0.97 15.41 1.21
CA ALA A 125 0.15 14.86 0.42
C ALA A 125 1.39 14.60 1.28
N ALA A 126 1.76 15.56 2.15
CA ALA A 126 2.85 15.37 3.10
C ALA A 126 2.56 14.24 4.09
N GLY A 127 1.32 14.11 4.55
CA GLY A 127 0.89 13.08 5.50
C GLY A 127 1.00 11.65 4.98
N ILE A 128 0.85 11.43 3.68
CA ILE A 128 0.99 10.08 3.09
C ILE A 128 2.40 9.77 2.55
N THR A 129 3.29 10.76 2.50
CA THR A 129 4.67 10.55 2.03
C THR A 129 5.43 9.50 2.86
N PRO A 130 5.31 9.42 4.21
CA PRO A 130 5.94 8.36 4.98
C PRO A 130 5.49 6.95 4.56
N TYR A 131 4.24 6.79 4.14
CA TYR A 131 3.76 5.50 3.62
C TYR A 131 4.47 5.12 2.34
N PHE A 132 4.69 6.06 1.44
CA PHE A 132 5.45 5.79 0.20
C PHE A 132 6.87 5.35 0.51
N VAL A 133 7.56 6.05 1.41
CA VAL A 133 8.90 5.67 1.86
C VAL A 133 8.90 4.26 2.48
N PHE A 134 7.89 3.95 3.30
CA PHE A 134 7.71 2.60 3.85
C PHE A 134 7.65 1.55 2.75
N PHE A 135 6.83 1.74 1.71
CA PHE A 135 6.68 0.76 0.63
C PHE A 135 7.97 0.59 -0.19
N VAL A 136 8.71 1.67 -0.41
CA VAL A 136 10.01 1.59 -1.11
C VAL A 136 11.00 0.75 -0.29
N ILE A 137 11.11 1.02 1.01
CA ILE A 137 11.99 0.25 1.91
C ILE A 137 11.51 -1.21 2.00
N ALA A 138 10.20 -1.44 2.15
CA ALA A 138 9.62 -2.77 2.21
C ALA A 138 9.97 -3.60 0.96
N LEU A 139 9.82 -3.01 -0.24
CA LEU A 139 10.20 -3.66 -1.49
C LEU A 139 11.70 -3.94 -1.59
N ALA A 140 12.54 -3.07 -1.05
CA ALA A 140 13.99 -3.27 -1.01
C ALA A 140 14.40 -4.50 -0.19
N LEU A 141 13.59 -4.90 0.81
CA LEU A 141 13.83 -6.13 1.57
C LEU A 141 13.69 -7.41 0.72
N PHE A 142 12.95 -7.35 -0.38
CA PHE A 142 12.74 -8.46 -1.30
C PHE A 142 13.70 -8.46 -2.50
N ALA A 143 14.54 -7.45 -2.60
CA ALA A 143 15.48 -7.30 -3.71
C ALA A 143 16.72 -8.22 -3.58
#